data_0b302786c84f4937123984b5c836c943
#
_entry.id   0b302786c84f4937123984b5c836c943
#
_cell.length_a   1.000
_cell.length_b   1.000
_cell.length_c   1.000
_cell.angle_alpha   90.00
_cell.angle_beta   90.00
_cell.angle_gamma   90.00
#
_symmetry.space_group_name_H-M   'P 1'
#
loop_
_entity.id
_entity.type
_entity.pdbx_description
1 polymer ?
#
loop_
_entity_poly.entity_id
_entity_poly.type
_entity_poly.pdbx_seq_one_letter_code
_entity_poly.pdbx_strand_id
1 'polypeptide(L)'
;MLKTGILGGTFDPIHIGHIECALKIKEEFGLDNVIILPAGNPPHKFARPVTPGLLRLELAKVAVSGIDGLSVCDIEVKKNGYTFAADTLAELKEQNPGTEFYYILGDDTAAGIGGWKDAEKLGGFANFILVRRKGTGEKGLEDAKKALSDIGANVLLSNETLPEISSTKIREAFANGSAPEDGSVPESVSRFITEHGLYRKGPMTEEAITEDLRSVLPPKRFIHSLGVAEEAVRLADKYGADTAKAHLAGLLHDCAKGVTVPQLKWIGMTPEDFSPEPAAGFSYRVLHGPLGAVVAERRYGVTDSEVLSAIAKHTTGDKNMSLLDKVVFIADYTEKNRCGEFFEEVRRLADNEGLVPAIAFACDETIKIILKRGEPIDVRTIYTRNAAIADREKGKKV
;
A
#
# COMPACT_ATOMS: atom_id res chain seq x y z
N MET A 1 -23.11 -9.37 29.04
CA MET A 1 -22.49 -9.29 27.72
C MET A 1 -21.24 -8.51 27.91
N LEU A 2 -20.09 -9.00 27.44
CA LEU A 2 -18.80 -8.31 27.57
C LEU A 2 -18.81 -7.08 26.66
N LYS A 3 -18.42 -5.91 27.18
CA LYS A 3 -18.31 -4.67 26.42
C LYS A 3 -16.85 -4.43 26.06
N THR A 4 -16.52 -4.48 24.76
CA THR A 4 -15.14 -4.34 24.31
C THR A 4 -15.00 -3.18 23.34
N GLY A 5 -14.14 -2.21 23.69
CA GLY A 5 -13.71 -1.14 22.79
C GLY A 5 -12.74 -1.66 21.75
N ILE A 6 -12.76 -1.08 20.56
CA ILE A 6 -11.77 -1.30 19.50
C ILE A 6 -11.20 0.06 19.09
N LEU A 7 -9.96 0.33 19.40
CA LEU A 7 -9.24 1.49 18.90
C LEU A 7 -8.40 1.06 17.70
N GLY A 8 -8.93 1.32 16.50
CA GLY A 8 -8.24 1.04 15.24
C GLY A 8 -7.30 2.19 14.86
N GLY A 9 -6.14 1.84 14.33
CA GLY A 9 -5.21 2.87 13.89
C GLY A 9 -3.98 2.30 13.18
N THR A 10 -3.25 3.16 12.47
CA THR A 10 -1.97 2.74 11.87
C THR A 10 -0.92 2.50 12.94
N PHE A 11 -0.90 3.31 14.02
CA PHE A 11 0.06 3.23 15.13
C PHE A 11 1.52 3.22 14.65
N ASP A 12 1.91 4.25 13.95
CA ASP A 12 3.23 4.38 13.30
C ASP A 12 4.00 5.63 13.78
N PRO A 13 4.50 5.65 15.05
CA PRO A 13 4.24 4.69 16.12
C PRO A 13 2.95 4.95 16.91
N ILE A 14 2.59 4.00 17.75
CA ILE A 14 1.67 4.23 18.86
C ILE A 14 2.32 5.23 19.83
N HIS A 15 1.49 6.09 20.48
CA HIS A 15 1.96 7.14 21.38
C HIS A 15 1.01 7.31 22.56
N ILE A 16 1.42 8.11 23.55
CA ILE A 16 0.65 8.32 24.78
C ILE A 16 -0.79 8.74 24.51
N GLY A 17 -1.03 9.61 23.54
CA GLY A 17 -2.39 10.03 23.19
C GLY A 17 -3.33 8.90 22.77
N HIS A 18 -2.81 7.83 22.15
CA HIS A 18 -3.61 6.65 21.84
C HIS A 18 -3.95 5.84 23.10
N ILE A 19 -2.98 5.69 24.00
CA ILE A 19 -3.13 4.93 25.24
C ILE A 19 -4.12 5.65 26.18
N GLU A 20 -3.93 6.95 26.37
CA GLU A 20 -4.85 7.77 27.18
C GLU A 20 -6.27 7.77 26.63
N CYS A 21 -6.41 7.90 25.30
CA CYS A 21 -7.72 7.78 24.65
C CYS A 21 -8.39 6.45 25.00
N ALA A 22 -7.66 5.34 24.85
CA ALA A 22 -8.20 4.01 25.13
C ALA A 22 -8.64 3.86 26.60
N LEU A 23 -7.84 4.34 27.55
CA LEU A 23 -8.12 4.25 28.98
C LEU A 23 -9.32 5.13 29.40
N LYS A 24 -9.35 6.39 28.94
CA LYS A 24 -10.42 7.33 29.25
C LYS A 24 -11.76 6.86 28.68
N ILE A 25 -11.77 6.39 27.44
CA ILE A 25 -12.98 5.83 26.81
C ILE A 25 -13.43 4.56 27.51
N LYS A 26 -12.48 3.71 27.94
CA LYS A 26 -12.80 2.52 28.74
C LYS A 26 -13.55 2.90 30.03
N GLU A 27 -13.06 3.90 30.74
CA GLU A 27 -13.66 4.39 31.98
C GLU A 27 -15.02 5.05 31.73
N GLU A 28 -15.09 6.00 30.78
CA GLU A 28 -16.30 6.78 30.48
C GLU A 28 -17.51 5.90 30.10
N PHE A 29 -17.26 4.87 29.27
CA PHE A 29 -18.33 3.98 28.75
C PHE A 29 -18.45 2.66 29.52
N GLY A 30 -17.67 2.45 30.57
CA GLY A 30 -17.70 1.22 31.38
C GLY A 30 -17.36 -0.02 30.54
N LEU A 31 -16.36 0.08 29.70
CA LEU A 31 -15.91 -1.04 28.89
C LEU A 31 -15.03 -1.98 29.72
N ASP A 32 -15.18 -3.28 29.52
CA ASP A 32 -14.38 -4.29 30.23
C ASP A 32 -12.93 -4.28 29.74
N ASN A 33 -12.73 -4.07 28.42
CA ASN A 33 -11.42 -4.04 27.77
C ASN A 33 -11.45 -3.11 26.56
N VAL A 34 -10.27 -2.59 26.16
CA VAL A 34 -10.07 -1.93 24.86
C VAL A 34 -8.96 -2.65 24.09
N ILE A 35 -9.30 -3.08 22.89
CA ILE A 35 -8.39 -3.70 21.94
C ILE A 35 -7.71 -2.59 21.13
N ILE A 36 -6.40 -2.49 21.19
CA ILE A 36 -5.59 -1.74 20.23
C ILE A 36 -5.47 -2.62 18.97
N LEU A 37 -5.98 -2.13 17.86
CA LEU A 37 -6.03 -2.85 16.58
C LEU A 37 -5.12 -2.17 15.56
N PRO A 38 -3.83 -2.56 15.45
CA PRO A 38 -2.94 -2.04 14.42
C PRO A 38 -3.45 -2.44 13.04
N ALA A 39 -3.67 -1.44 12.18
CA ALA A 39 -4.06 -1.69 10.81
C ALA A 39 -2.99 -2.54 10.10
N GLY A 40 -3.40 -3.53 9.31
CA GLY A 40 -2.51 -4.30 8.48
C GLY A 40 -1.87 -3.42 7.41
N ASN A 41 -2.43 -3.42 6.22
CA ASN A 41 -2.04 -2.52 5.13
C ASN A 41 -3.19 -1.54 4.85
N PRO A 42 -3.16 -0.33 5.48
CA PRO A 42 -4.25 0.63 5.31
C PRO A 42 -4.25 1.17 3.87
N PRO A 43 -5.35 0.99 3.11
CA PRO A 43 -5.37 1.29 1.69
C PRO A 43 -5.14 2.77 1.37
N HIS A 44 -5.48 3.69 2.29
CA HIS A 44 -5.28 5.13 2.11
C HIS A 44 -3.81 5.60 2.28
N LYS A 45 -2.90 4.68 2.65
CA LYS A 45 -1.46 4.97 2.84
C LYS A 45 -0.56 4.25 1.84
N PHE A 46 -1.12 3.67 0.77
CA PHE A 46 -0.36 2.86 -0.18
C PHE A 46 0.86 3.56 -0.79
N ALA A 47 0.81 4.90 -0.98
CA ALA A 47 1.89 5.70 -1.55
C ALA A 47 2.71 6.46 -0.49
N ARG A 48 2.68 6.04 0.78
CA ARG A 48 3.49 6.64 1.85
C ARG A 48 4.27 5.54 2.57
N PRO A 49 5.51 5.82 3.01
CA PRO A 49 6.22 4.87 3.84
C PRO A 49 5.42 4.66 5.14
N VAL A 50 5.14 3.41 5.44
CA VAL A 50 4.52 2.97 6.69
C VAL A 50 5.39 1.84 7.23
N THR A 51 5.73 1.92 8.50
CA THR A 51 6.49 0.84 9.15
C THR A 51 5.75 -0.50 8.98
N PRO A 52 6.45 -1.60 8.64
CA PRO A 52 5.84 -2.92 8.47
C PRO A 52 4.87 -3.28 9.59
N GLY A 53 3.73 -3.90 9.24
CA GLY A 53 2.65 -4.21 10.17
C GLY A 53 3.11 -4.97 11.42
N LEU A 54 4.01 -5.94 11.26
CA LEU A 54 4.58 -6.69 12.37
C LEU A 54 5.36 -5.82 13.36
N LEU A 55 6.13 -4.86 12.89
CA LEU A 55 6.85 -3.92 13.77
C LEU A 55 5.90 -2.98 14.50
N ARG A 56 4.83 -2.52 13.83
CA ARG A 56 3.79 -1.68 14.47
C ARG A 56 2.97 -2.47 15.49
N LEU A 57 2.76 -3.75 15.24
CA LEU A 57 2.16 -4.68 16.21
C LEU A 57 3.03 -4.81 17.46
N GLU A 58 4.35 -5.02 17.29
CA GLU A 58 5.28 -5.11 18.43
C GLU A 58 5.38 -3.77 19.18
N LEU A 59 5.41 -2.63 18.47
CA LEU A 59 5.30 -1.31 19.09
C LEU A 59 4.02 -1.17 19.94
N ALA A 60 2.88 -1.64 19.43
CA ALA A 60 1.63 -1.63 20.19
C ALA A 60 1.69 -2.54 21.42
N LYS A 61 2.25 -3.75 21.30
CA LYS A 61 2.41 -4.69 22.42
C LYS A 61 3.31 -4.11 23.53
N VAL A 62 4.48 -3.56 23.18
CA VAL A 62 5.36 -2.96 24.19
C VAL A 62 4.77 -1.70 24.82
N ALA A 63 3.93 -0.97 24.07
CA ALA A 63 3.27 0.24 24.56
C ALA A 63 2.22 -0.04 25.63
N VAL A 64 1.47 -1.15 25.52
CA VAL A 64 0.37 -1.48 26.45
C VAL A 64 0.73 -2.58 27.44
N SER A 65 1.99 -3.05 27.41
CA SER A 65 2.45 -4.11 28.33
C SER A 65 2.29 -3.68 29.78
N GLY A 66 1.56 -4.48 30.57
CA GLY A 66 1.29 -4.20 32.00
C GLY A 66 0.20 -3.13 32.25
N ILE A 67 -0.55 -2.71 31.23
CA ILE A 67 -1.68 -1.81 31.41
C ILE A 67 -2.98 -2.65 31.45
N ASP A 68 -3.61 -2.68 32.60
CA ASP A 68 -4.86 -3.41 32.80
C ASP A 68 -6.02 -2.88 31.95
N GLY A 69 -6.75 -3.80 31.32
CA GLY A 69 -7.89 -3.47 30.49
C GLY A 69 -7.52 -2.96 29.07
N LEU A 70 -6.26 -3.06 28.68
CA LEU A 70 -5.82 -2.90 27.29
C LEU A 70 -5.24 -4.21 26.75
N SER A 71 -5.54 -4.50 25.50
CA SER A 71 -4.98 -5.66 24.78
C SER A 71 -4.66 -5.28 23.34
N VAL A 72 -3.90 -6.12 22.65
CA VAL A 72 -3.53 -5.89 21.23
C VAL A 72 -4.05 -7.05 20.39
N CYS A 73 -4.68 -6.74 19.26
CA CYS A 73 -5.15 -7.73 18.30
C CYS A 73 -4.32 -7.66 17.01
N ASP A 74 -3.89 -8.80 16.53
CA ASP A 74 -3.05 -8.95 15.34
C ASP A 74 -3.79 -9.36 14.07
N ILE A 75 -5.13 -9.42 14.12
CA ILE A 75 -6.00 -9.96 13.07
C ILE A 75 -5.78 -9.30 11.71
N GLU A 76 -5.54 -7.98 11.66
CA GLU A 76 -5.27 -7.28 10.41
C GLU A 76 -3.82 -7.45 9.95
N VAL A 77 -2.88 -7.45 10.87
CA VAL A 77 -1.44 -7.55 10.56
C VAL A 77 -1.07 -8.91 9.98
N LYS A 78 -1.81 -9.96 10.34
CA LYS A 78 -1.65 -11.32 9.79
C LYS A 78 -2.23 -11.50 8.39
N LYS A 79 -3.03 -10.57 7.89
CA LYS A 79 -3.63 -10.64 6.56
C LYS A 79 -2.68 -10.11 5.50
N ASN A 80 -2.60 -10.81 4.36
CA ASN A 80 -1.93 -10.30 3.17
C ASN A 80 -2.86 -9.37 2.38
N GLY A 81 -2.29 -8.32 1.80
CA GLY A 81 -3.04 -7.33 1.04
C GLY A 81 -3.69 -6.27 1.92
N TYR A 82 -4.61 -5.49 1.33
CA TYR A 82 -5.30 -4.42 2.06
C TYR A 82 -6.30 -4.98 3.07
N THR A 83 -6.35 -4.36 4.25
CA THR A 83 -7.32 -4.69 5.31
C THR A 83 -8.42 -3.63 5.39
N PHE A 84 -9.65 -4.06 5.68
CA PHE A 84 -10.81 -3.19 5.73
C PHE A 84 -11.57 -3.42 7.03
N ALA A 85 -12.03 -2.33 7.64
CA ALA A 85 -12.70 -2.38 8.96
C ALA A 85 -13.95 -3.27 8.96
N ALA A 86 -14.74 -3.28 7.87
CA ALA A 86 -15.93 -4.11 7.78
C ALA A 86 -15.61 -5.61 7.85
N ASP A 87 -14.58 -6.04 7.11
CA ASP A 87 -14.14 -7.45 7.11
C ASP A 87 -13.58 -7.85 8.50
N THR A 88 -12.86 -6.93 9.15
CA THR A 88 -12.25 -7.15 10.46
C THR A 88 -13.30 -7.20 11.57
N LEU A 89 -14.26 -6.27 11.58
CA LEU A 89 -15.33 -6.27 12.58
C LEU A 89 -16.27 -7.48 12.44
N ALA A 90 -16.57 -7.91 11.21
CA ALA A 90 -17.34 -9.12 10.95
C ALA A 90 -16.65 -10.34 11.56
N GLU A 91 -15.36 -10.51 11.32
CA GLU A 91 -14.58 -11.63 11.85
C GLU A 91 -14.47 -11.60 13.38
N LEU A 92 -14.24 -10.42 13.98
CA LEU A 92 -14.22 -10.26 15.43
C LEU A 92 -15.58 -10.62 16.06
N LYS A 93 -16.69 -10.23 15.42
CA LYS A 93 -18.05 -10.54 15.86
C LYS A 93 -18.33 -12.04 15.80
N GLU A 94 -17.90 -12.71 14.74
CA GLU A 94 -18.04 -14.15 14.57
C GLU A 94 -17.24 -14.94 15.62
N GLN A 95 -16.00 -14.51 15.87
CA GLN A 95 -15.13 -15.16 16.88
C GLN A 95 -15.59 -14.92 18.32
N ASN A 96 -16.37 -13.85 18.58
CA ASN A 96 -16.78 -13.43 19.92
C ASN A 96 -18.29 -13.13 19.99
N PRO A 97 -19.18 -14.11 19.80
CA PRO A 97 -20.62 -13.88 19.67
C PRO A 97 -21.30 -13.31 20.93
N GLY A 98 -20.64 -13.43 22.10
CA GLY A 98 -21.11 -12.87 23.37
C GLY A 98 -20.63 -11.47 23.70
N THR A 99 -19.90 -10.82 22.75
CA THR A 99 -19.28 -9.51 22.96
C THR A 99 -20.03 -8.41 22.22
N GLU A 100 -20.25 -7.30 22.91
CA GLU A 100 -20.72 -6.05 22.35
C GLU A 100 -19.51 -5.16 22.03
N PHE A 101 -19.30 -4.86 20.74
CA PHE A 101 -18.16 -4.07 20.29
C PHE A 101 -18.50 -2.60 20.17
N TYR A 102 -17.52 -1.77 20.53
CA TYR A 102 -17.56 -0.31 20.45
C TYR A 102 -16.34 0.18 19.68
N TYR A 103 -16.52 0.62 18.42
CA TYR A 103 -15.43 1.11 17.57
C TYR A 103 -15.15 2.59 17.89
N ILE A 104 -13.93 2.89 18.31
CA ILE A 104 -13.51 4.21 18.78
C ILE A 104 -12.87 4.97 17.62
N LEU A 105 -13.43 6.12 17.25
CA LEU A 105 -12.96 6.96 16.14
C LEU A 105 -12.79 8.42 16.56
N GLY A 106 -11.72 9.06 16.04
CA GLY A 106 -11.64 10.51 16.02
C GLY A 106 -12.59 11.11 14.96
N ASP A 107 -13.04 12.32 15.20
CA ASP A 107 -13.96 13.08 14.33
C ASP A 107 -13.41 13.28 12.91
N ASP A 108 -12.11 13.50 12.75
CA ASP A 108 -11.43 13.59 11.45
C ASP A 108 -11.52 12.31 10.62
N THR A 109 -11.43 11.16 11.27
CA THR A 109 -11.54 9.85 10.63
C THR A 109 -12.99 9.52 10.31
N ALA A 110 -13.90 9.82 11.25
CA ALA A 110 -15.33 9.54 11.12
C ALA A 110 -15.97 10.34 9.98
N ALA A 111 -15.56 11.56 9.73
CA ALA A 111 -16.06 12.39 8.62
C ALA A 111 -15.86 11.73 7.23
N GLY A 112 -14.87 10.86 7.10
CA GLY A 112 -14.58 10.13 5.84
C GLY A 112 -15.16 8.71 5.77
N ILE A 113 -15.88 8.25 6.78
CA ILE A 113 -16.26 6.84 6.93
C ILE A 113 -17.15 6.30 5.80
N GLY A 114 -18.00 7.15 5.22
CA GLY A 114 -18.85 6.78 4.09
C GLY A 114 -18.07 6.36 2.82
N GLY A 115 -16.77 6.66 2.75
CA GLY A 115 -15.88 6.20 1.68
C GLY A 115 -15.16 4.88 1.99
N TRP A 116 -15.42 4.26 3.14
CA TRP A 116 -14.83 2.98 3.48
C TRP A 116 -15.54 1.85 2.72
N LYS A 117 -14.79 0.79 2.46
CA LYS A 117 -15.37 -0.41 1.83
C LYS A 117 -16.46 -1.00 2.73
N ASP A 118 -17.63 -1.27 2.16
CA ASP A 118 -18.79 -1.86 2.86
C ASP A 118 -19.22 -1.07 4.11
N ALA A 119 -19.11 0.27 4.06
CA ALA A 119 -19.38 1.15 5.20
C ALA A 119 -20.80 0.93 5.80
N GLU A 120 -21.79 0.65 4.95
CA GLU A 120 -23.17 0.39 5.35
C GLU A 120 -23.35 -0.85 6.24
N LYS A 121 -22.36 -1.76 6.29
CA LYS A 121 -22.39 -2.96 7.12
C LYS A 121 -21.85 -2.72 8.53
N LEU A 122 -21.05 -1.65 8.71
CA LEU A 122 -20.32 -1.39 9.95
C LEU A 122 -21.23 -1.27 11.18
N GLY A 123 -22.38 -0.60 11.05
CA GLY A 123 -23.37 -0.44 12.12
C GLY A 123 -23.98 -1.75 12.62
N GLY A 124 -23.94 -2.82 11.81
CA GLY A 124 -24.37 -4.16 12.22
C GLY A 124 -23.35 -4.92 13.07
N PHE A 125 -22.09 -4.47 13.10
CA PHE A 125 -21.01 -5.16 13.80
C PHE A 125 -20.61 -4.50 15.11
N ALA A 126 -20.69 -3.16 15.21
CA ALA A 126 -20.29 -2.42 16.39
C ALA A 126 -21.11 -1.15 16.61
N ASN A 127 -21.18 -0.68 17.85
CA ASN A 127 -21.53 0.70 18.20
C ASN A 127 -20.30 1.59 17.93
N PHE A 128 -20.49 2.89 17.72
CA PHE A 128 -19.39 3.80 17.45
C PHE A 128 -19.26 4.84 18.55
N ILE A 129 -18.05 4.99 19.10
CA ILE A 129 -17.72 6.06 20.03
C ILE A 129 -16.93 7.12 19.28
N LEU A 130 -17.50 8.31 19.15
CA LEU A 130 -16.90 9.44 18.48
C LEU A 130 -16.17 10.31 19.51
N VAL A 131 -14.85 10.49 19.29
CA VAL A 131 -13.98 11.28 20.18
C VAL A 131 -13.54 12.55 19.46
N ARG A 132 -13.65 13.69 20.13
CA ARG A 132 -13.25 14.98 19.56
C ARG A 132 -11.73 15.11 19.53
N ARG A 133 -11.19 15.64 18.43
CA ARG A 133 -9.80 16.14 18.41
C ARG A 133 -9.72 17.58 18.84
N LYS A 134 -8.64 17.92 19.53
CA LYS A 134 -8.34 19.31 19.89
C LYS A 134 -8.23 20.16 18.62
N GLY A 135 -9.01 21.24 18.55
CA GLY A 135 -9.06 22.12 17.38
C GLY A 135 -10.19 21.85 16.39
N THR A 136 -10.92 20.76 16.53
CA THR A 136 -12.14 20.53 15.72
C THR A 136 -13.28 21.37 16.28
N GLY A 137 -13.85 22.24 15.42
CA GLY A 137 -15.05 23.02 15.76
C GLY A 137 -16.31 22.15 15.82
N GLU A 138 -17.40 22.70 16.39
CA GLU A 138 -18.70 21.99 16.49
C GLU A 138 -19.19 21.44 15.16
N LYS A 139 -19.01 22.21 14.08
CA LYS A 139 -19.40 21.77 12.73
C LYS A 139 -18.69 20.47 12.31
N GLY A 140 -17.40 20.33 12.58
CA GLY A 140 -16.66 19.11 12.22
C GLY A 140 -17.17 17.88 12.98
N LEU A 141 -17.54 18.07 14.26
CA LEU A 141 -18.13 17.01 15.09
C LEU A 141 -19.53 16.61 14.56
N GLU A 142 -20.36 17.60 14.16
CA GLU A 142 -21.67 17.35 13.58
C GLU A 142 -21.57 16.61 12.24
N ASP A 143 -20.64 17.02 11.37
CA ASP A 143 -20.39 16.37 10.09
C ASP A 143 -19.95 14.90 10.28
N ALA A 144 -19.07 14.64 11.25
CA ALA A 144 -18.63 13.30 11.61
C ALA A 144 -19.76 12.43 12.17
N LYS A 145 -20.58 12.99 13.07
CA LYS A 145 -21.77 12.31 13.60
C LYS A 145 -22.76 11.97 12.50
N LYS A 146 -23.00 12.92 11.60
CA LYS A 146 -23.89 12.71 10.47
C LYS A 146 -23.36 11.59 9.56
N ALA A 147 -22.09 11.60 9.22
CA ALA A 147 -21.48 10.57 8.36
C ALA A 147 -21.64 9.15 8.94
N LEU A 148 -21.49 8.99 10.26
CA LEU A 148 -21.75 7.72 10.97
C LEU A 148 -23.23 7.35 10.95
N SER A 149 -24.12 8.31 11.16
CA SER A 149 -25.58 8.08 11.13
C SER A 149 -26.06 7.68 9.72
N ASP A 150 -25.49 8.29 8.69
CA ASP A 150 -25.82 8.02 7.28
C ASP A 150 -25.50 6.56 6.87
N ILE A 151 -24.54 5.90 7.54
CA ILE A 151 -24.23 4.46 7.37
C ILE A 151 -25.00 3.55 8.35
N GLY A 152 -25.97 4.07 9.06
CA GLY A 152 -26.81 3.29 9.99
C GLY A 152 -26.11 2.92 11.30
N ALA A 153 -25.03 3.57 11.68
CA ALA A 153 -24.31 3.28 12.91
C ALA A 153 -24.98 3.91 14.14
N ASN A 154 -24.98 3.18 15.27
CA ASN A 154 -25.31 3.76 16.57
C ASN A 154 -24.11 4.57 17.08
N VAL A 155 -24.30 5.86 17.34
CA VAL A 155 -23.22 6.82 17.65
C VAL A 155 -23.34 7.32 19.08
N LEU A 156 -22.29 7.11 19.86
CA LEU A 156 -22.10 7.64 21.19
C LEU A 156 -21.04 8.75 21.14
N LEU A 157 -21.29 9.88 21.79
CA LEU A 157 -20.33 10.99 21.86
C LEU A 157 -19.57 10.91 23.17
N SER A 158 -18.23 10.96 23.07
CA SER A 158 -17.39 11.07 24.25
C SER A 158 -17.23 12.54 24.67
N ASN A 159 -17.16 12.78 25.97
CA ASN A 159 -16.79 14.07 26.58
C ASN A 159 -15.29 14.33 26.50
N GLU A 160 -14.50 13.29 26.23
CA GLU A 160 -13.04 13.39 26.13
C GLU A 160 -12.57 14.07 24.86
N THR A 161 -11.44 14.73 24.97
CA THR A 161 -10.75 15.35 23.82
C THR A 161 -9.38 14.72 23.68
N LEU A 162 -9.05 14.27 22.46
CA LEU A 162 -7.76 13.67 22.16
C LEU A 162 -6.64 14.73 22.26
N PRO A 163 -5.50 14.37 22.91
CA PRO A 163 -4.34 15.26 22.95
C PRO A 163 -3.75 15.45 21.53
N GLU A 164 -3.11 16.60 21.33
CA GLU A 164 -2.49 16.97 20.04
C GLU A 164 -1.10 16.32 19.87
N ILE A 165 -1.04 14.99 19.96
CA ILE A 165 0.19 14.22 19.72
C ILE A 165 0.15 13.64 18.30
N SER A 166 1.24 13.83 17.55
CA SER A 166 1.32 13.44 16.16
C SER A 166 2.40 12.38 15.93
N SER A 167 2.02 11.19 15.47
CA SER A 167 2.96 10.17 15.03
C SER A 167 3.93 10.69 13.95
N THR A 168 3.52 11.64 13.12
CA THR A 168 4.39 12.27 12.11
C THR A 168 5.52 13.06 12.76
N LYS A 169 5.21 13.92 13.72
CA LYS A 169 6.23 14.69 14.48
C LYS A 169 7.19 13.75 15.22
N ILE A 170 6.67 12.66 15.80
CA ILE A 170 7.48 11.63 16.46
C ILE A 170 8.46 10.99 15.49
N ARG A 171 8.00 10.55 14.31
CA ARG A 171 8.89 9.98 13.29
C ARG A 171 9.94 10.98 12.81
N GLU A 172 9.57 12.24 12.60
CA GLU A 172 10.49 13.31 12.21
C GLU A 172 11.58 13.57 13.28
N ALA A 173 11.23 13.52 14.56
CA ALA A 173 12.20 13.63 15.64
C ALA A 173 13.23 12.49 15.58
N PHE A 174 12.81 11.23 15.52
CA PHE A 174 13.71 10.10 15.38
C PHE A 174 14.52 10.13 14.08
N ALA A 175 13.92 10.56 12.96
CA ALA A 175 14.60 10.72 11.68
C ALA A 175 15.73 11.77 11.73
N ASN A 176 15.59 12.79 12.56
CA ASN A 176 16.59 13.83 12.76
C ASN A 176 17.59 13.51 13.90
N GLY A 177 17.50 12.32 14.50
CA GLY A 177 18.34 11.93 15.63
C GLY A 177 18.04 12.71 16.92
N SER A 178 16.86 13.33 17.02
CA SER A 178 16.41 14.05 18.22
C SER A 178 15.40 13.21 19.02
N ALA A 179 15.28 13.46 20.30
CA ALA A 179 14.21 12.88 21.10
C ALA A 179 12.87 13.51 20.69
N PRO A 180 11.77 12.74 20.64
CA PRO A 180 10.43 13.30 20.51
C PRO A 180 10.11 14.15 21.75
N GLU A 181 9.05 14.98 21.64
CA GLU A 181 8.56 15.81 22.75
C GLU A 181 8.38 14.95 24.01
N ASP A 182 8.83 15.48 25.16
CA ASP A 182 8.82 14.76 26.43
C ASP A 182 7.40 14.27 26.80
N GLY A 183 7.30 13.01 27.20
CA GLY A 183 6.03 12.37 27.51
C GLY A 183 5.13 12.05 26.31
N SER A 184 5.54 12.32 25.06
CA SER A 184 4.72 12.00 23.89
C SER A 184 4.71 10.52 23.53
N VAL A 185 5.76 9.80 23.90
CA VAL A 185 5.96 8.36 23.57
C VAL A 185 6.35 7.59 24.83
N PRO A 186 5.77 6.39 25.08
CA PRO A 186 6.23 5.53 26.16
C PRO A 186 7.74 5.20 26.02
N GLU A 187 8.44 5.12 27.14
CA GLU A 187 9.89 4.79 27.13
C GLU A 187 10.14 3.45 26.44
N SER A 188 9.29 2.44 26.67
CA SER A 188 9.35 1.15 26.01
C SER A 188 9.28 1.23 24.48
N VAL A 189 8.44 2.12 23.96
CA VAL A 189 8.30 2.38 22.52
C VAL A 189 9.53 3.11 21.98
N SER A 190 10.01 4.15 22.67
CA SER A 190 11.23 4.88 22.29
C SER A 190 12.45 3.97 22.23
N ARG A 191 12.59 3.09 23.21
CA ARG A 191 13.67 2.07 23.27
C ARG A 191 13.56 1.13 22.07
N PHE A 192 12.37 0.57 21.81
CA PHE A 192 12.14 -0.32 20.68
C PHE A 192 12.50 0.33 19.35
N ILE A 193 12.06 1.58 19.12
CA ILE A 193 12.37 2.36 17.91
C ILE A 193 13.90 2.49 17.74
N THR A 194 14.62 2.80 18.81
CA THR A 194 16.07 3.02 18.78
C THR A 194 16.82 1.71 18.50
N GLU A 195 16.47 0.63 19.20
CA GLU A 195 17.09 -0.70 19.06
C GLU A 195 16.91 -1.29 17.66
N HIS A 196 15.74 -1.06 17.04
CA HIS A 196 15.44 -1.55 15.69
C HIS A 196 15.76 -0.55 14.58
N GLY A 197 16.33 0.61 14.93
CA GLY A 197 16.71 1.64 13.96
C GLY A 197 15.55 2.21 13.14
N LEU A 198 14.32 2.20 13.67
CA LEU A 198 13.14 2.67 12.95
C LEU A 198 13.18 4.17 12.73
N TYR A 199 12.51 4.62 11.66
CA TYR A 199 12.34 6.04 11.26
C TYR A 199 13.63 6.78 10.88
N ARG A 200 14.77 6.10 10.73
CA ARG A 200 16.00 6.75 10.27
C ARG A 200 15.83 7.29 8.85
N LYS A 201 16.48 8.41 8.54
CA LYS A 201 16.51 8.96 7.18
C LYS A 201 17.37 8.06 6.27
N GLY A 202 16.86 7.80 5.08
CA GLY A 202 17.56 7.06 4.03
C GLY A 202 16.57 6.26 3.17
N PRO A 203 17.00 5.80 1.99
CA PRO A 203 16.21 4.85 1.21
C PRO A 203 16.00 3.57 2.04
N MET A 204 14.86 2.92 1.83
CA MET A 204 14.64 1.60 2.44
C MET A 204 15.69 0.61 1.92
N THR A 205 16.18 -0.27 2.79
CA THR A 205 17.04 -1.36 2.35
C THR A 205 16.22 -2.35 1.51
N GLU A 206 16.90 -3.14 0.69
CA GLU A 206 16.23 -4.14 -0.15
C GLU A 206 15.46 -5.17 0.68
N GLU A 207 16.01 -5.57 1.84
CA GLU A 207 15.33 -6.48 2.77
C GLU A 207 14.03 -5.86 3.30
N ALA A 208 14.05 -4.57 3.64
CA ALA A 208 12.87 -3.85 4.12
C ALA A 208 11.82 -3.69 3.01
N ILE A 209 12.25 -3.42 1.77
CA ILE A 209 11.37 -3.39 0.59
C ILE A 209 10.72 -4.76 0.36
N THR A 210 11.52 -5.81 0.40
CA THR A 210 11.06 -7.20 0.19
C THR A 210 10.03 -7.62 1.21
N GLU A 211 10.27 -7.32 2.50
CA GLU A 211 9.33 -7.66 3.57
C GLU A 211 8.02 -6.83 3.47
N ASP A 212 8.13 -5.57 3.13
CA ASP A 212 6.95 -4.72 2.89
C ASP A 212 6.13 -5.25 1.70
N LEU A 213 6.76 -5.58 0.57
CA LEU A 213 6.09 -6.17 -0.59
C LEU A 213 5.43 -7.51 -0.24
N ARG A 214 6.06 -8.35 0.57
CA ARG A 214 5.49 -9.61 1.07
C ARG A 214 4.18 -9.36 1.83
N SER A 215 4.11 -8.28 2.59
CA SER A 215 2.93 -7.92 3.39
C SER A 215 1.80 -7.32 2.56
N VAL A 216 2.12 -6.53 1.52
CA VAL A 216 1.12 -5.79 0.74
C VAL A 216 0.62 -6.55 -0.49
N LEU A 217 1.44 -7.41 -1.09
CA LEU A 217 1.07 -8.14 -2.29
C LEU A 217 0.43 -9.51 -1.96
N PRO A 218 -0.53 -9.98 -2.77
CA PRO A 218 -0.97 -11.37 -2.70
C PRO A 218 0.22 -12.33 -2.90
N PRO A 219 0.28 -13.50 -2.23
CA PRO A 219 1.45 -14.38 -2.24
C PRO A 219 1.95 -14.76 -3.64
N LYS A 220 1.04 -15.07 -4.56
CA LYS A 220 1.40 -15.38 -5.97
C LYS A 220 2.06 -14.19 -6.67
N ARG A 221 1.60 -12.97 -6.36
CA ARG A 221 2.14 -11.75 -6.95
C ARG A 221 3.51 -11.43 -6.38
N PHE A 222 3.70 -11.62 -5.09
CA PHE A 222 5.00 -11.47 -4.45
C PHE A 222 6.06 -12.43 -5.04
N ILE A 223 5.71 -13.72 -5.21
CA ILE A 223 6.59 -14.71 -5.85
C ILE A 223 6.93 -14.30 -7.29
N HIS A 224 5.95 -13.81 -8.05
CA HIS A 224 6.16 -13.27 -9.38
C HIS A 224 7.13 -12.08 -9.38
N SER A 225 6.98 -11.12 -8.46
CA SER A 225 7.89 -9.96 -8.36
C SER A 225 9.34 -10.39 -8.08
N LEU A 226 9.55 -11.40 -7.23
CA LEU A 226 10.88 -11.98 -7.03
C LEU A 226 11.43 -12.63 -8.32
N GLY A 227 10.59 -13.38 -9.04
CA GLY A 227 10.97 -14.00 -10.32
C GLY A 227 11.34 -12.95 -11.37
N VAL A 228 10.60 -11.86 -11.46
CA VAL A 228 10.92 -10.74 -12.38
C VAL A 228 12.22 -10.05 -12.00
N ALA A 229 12.50 -9.85 -10.71
CA ALA A 229 13.76 -9.30 -10.25
C ALA A 229 14.97 -10.17 -10.67
N GLU A 230 14.88 -11.49 -10.43
CA GLU A 230 15.91 -12.45 -10.86
C GLU A 230 16.13 -12.44 -12.39
N GLU A 231 15.04 -12.45 -13.15
CA GLU A 231 15.09 -12.48 -14.61
C GLU A 231 15.60 -11.15 -15.19
N ALA A 232 15.22 -10.02 -14.59
CA ALA A 232 15.73 -8.70 -14.97
C ALA A 232 17.25 -8.61 -14.80
N VAL A 233 17.79 -9.16 -13.71
CA VAL A 233 19.26 -9.26 -13.50
C VAL A 233 19.90 -10.09 -14.61
N ARG A 234 19.35 -11.27 -14.93
CA ARG A 234 19.86 -12.14 -16.00
C ARG A 234 19.90 -11.43 -17.35
N LEU A 235 18.81 -10.76 -17.71
CA LEU A 235 18.74 -10.02 -18.97
C LEU A 235 19.64 -8.78 -18.95
N ALA A 236 19.74 -8.08 -17.83
CA ALA A 236 20.63 -6.92 -17.67
C ALA A 236 22.11 -7.32 -17.87
N ASP A 237 22.55 -8.40 -17.23
CA ASP A 237 23.90 -8.95 -17.42
C ASP A 237 24.15 -9.31 -18.89
N LYS A 238 23.21 -10.01 -19.52
CA LYS A 238 23.29 -10.41 -20.91
C LYS A 238 23.39 -9.26 -21.90
N TYR A 239 22.66 -8.17 -21.66
CA TYR A 239 22.54 -7.06 -22.60
C TYR A 239 23.34 -5.81 -22.21
N GLY A 240 24.04 -5.84 -21.07
CA GLY A 240 24.90 -4.75 -20.61
C GLY A 240 24.15 -3.59 -19.94
N ALA A 241 23.00 -3.89 -19.32
CA ALA A 241 22.31 -2.94 -18.44
C ALA A 241 22.83 -3.06 -17.00
N ASP A 242 22.52 -2.07 -16.15
CA ASP A 242 22.86 -2.10 -14.74
C ASP A 242 22.01 -3.15 -14.01
N THR A 243 22.66 -4.19 -13.49
CA THR A 243 22.01 -5.32 -12.83
C THR A 243 21.35 -4.95 -11.49
N ALA A 244 21.92 -3.99 -10.75
CA ALA A 244 21.35 -3.53 -9.49
C ALA A 244 20.06 -2.72 -9.73
N LYS A 245 20.08 -1.82 -10.72
CA LYS A 245 18.88 -1.10 -11.15
C LYS A 245 17.81 -2.05 -11.71
N ALA A 246 18.20 -3.06 -12.48
CA ALA A 246 17.30 -4.05 -13.05
C ALA A 246 16.62 -4.88 -11.94
N HIS A 247 17.40 -5.32 -10.94
CA HIS A 247 16.85 -6.02 -9.77
C HIS A 247 15.81 -5.19 -9.05
N LEU A 248 16.16 -3.94 -8.68
CA LEU A 248 15.25 -3.06 -7.94
C LEU A 248 13.98 -2.73 -8.74
N ALA A 249 14.12 -2.44 -10.04
CA ALA A 249 12.97 -2.17 -10.90
C ALA A 249 12.08 -3.41 -11.08
N GLY A 250 12.66 -4.59 -11.27
CA GLY A 250 11.95 -5.86 -11.35
C GLY A 250 11.21 -6.20 -10.05
N LEU A 251 11.85 -5.99 -8.90
CA LEU A 251 11.24 -6.21 -7.58
C LEU A 251 10.02 -5.31 -7.36
N LEU A 252 10.10 -4.04 -7.79
CA LEU A 252 9.08 -3.02 -7.56
C LEU A 252 8.06 -2.85 -8.70
N HIS A 253 8.21 -3.55 -9.86
CA HIS A 253 7.37 -3.29 -11.03
C HIS A 253 5.87 -3.34 -10.74
N ASP A 254 5.43 -4.28 -9.93
CA ASP A 254 4.02 -4.51 -9.57
C ASP A 254 3.65 -3.98 -8.17
N CYS A 255 4.45 -3.10 -7.54
CA CYS A 255 4.23 -2.59 -6.18
C CYS A 255 2.90 -1.82 -6.01
N ALA A 256 2.31 -1.31 -7.09
CA ALA A 256 1.00 -0.67 -7.10
C ALA A 256 -0.13 -1.59 -7.61
N LYS A 257 0.14 -2.89 -7.82
CA LYS A 257 -0.89 -3.82 -8.30
C LYS A 257 -2.00 -4.02 -7.28
N GLY A 258 -3.23 -3.84 -7.73
CA GLY A 258 -4.41 -3.91 -6.85
C GLY A 258 -4.86 -2.56 -6.29
N VAL A 259 -4.11 -1.48 -6.51
CA VAL A 259 -4.60 -0.12 -6.25
C VAL A 259 -5.71 0.21 -7.24
N THR A 260 -6.84 0.69 -6.72
CA THR A 260 -8.02 1.02 -7.51
C THR A 260 -8.10 2.52 -7.82
N VAL A 261 -8.83 2.88 -8.88
CA VAL A 261 -9.04 4.29 -9.27
C VAL A 261 -9.55 5.16 -8.11
N PRO A 262 -10.56 4.76 -7.31
CA PRO A 262 -11.02 5.55 -6.18
C PRO A 262 -9.94 5.85 -5.13
N GLN A 263 -8.89 5.02 -5.05
CA GLN A 263 -7.80 5.21 -4.09
C GLN A 263 -6.83 6.31 -4.51
N LEU A 264 -6.78 6.69 -5.80
CA LEU A 264 -5.92 7.77 -6.30
C LEU A 264 -6.18 9.10 -5.58
N LYS A 265 -7.43 9.38 -5.21
CA LYS A 265 -7.81 10.59 -4.45
C LYS A 265 -7.02 10.76 -3.15
N TRP A 266 -6.59 9.64 -2.53
CA TRP A 266 -5.85 9.68 -1.27
C TRP A 266 -4.41 10.21 -1.42
N ILE A 267 -3.90 10.20 -2.65
CA ILE A 267 -2.59 10.77 -2.99
C ILE A 267 -2.69 12.05 -3.83
N GLY A 268 -3.93 12.56 -3.98
CA GLY A 268 -4.21 13.79 -4.74
C GLY A 268 -4.04 13.63 -6.25
N MET A 269 -4.29 12.42 -6.78
CA MET A 269 -4.13 12.11 -8.20
C MET A 269 -5.43 11.59 -8.81
N THR A 270 -5.50 11.68 -10.14
CA THR A 270 -6.59 11.17 -10.98
C THR A 270 -6.02 10.23 -12.05
N PRO A 271 -6.85 9.42 -12.72
CA PRO A 271 -6.37 8.57 -13.82
C PRO A 271 -5.72 9.35 -14.97
N GLU A 272 -6.17 10.56 -15.21
CA GLU A 272 -5.68 11.45 -16.26
C GLU A 272 -4.21 11.83 -16.06
N ASP A 273 -3.73 11.90 -14.82
CA ASP A 273 -2.32 12.15 -14.50
C ASP A 273 -1.38 11.06 -15.02
N PHE A 274 -1.92 9.88 -15.33
CA PHE A 274 -1.16 8.72 -15.80
C PHE A 274 -1.37 8.39 -17.28
N SER A 275 -2.26 9.11 -17.96
CA SER A 275 -2.54 8.90 -19.38
C SER A 275 -1.91 9.98 -20.23
N PRO A 276 -1.10 9.64 -21.24
CA PRO A 276 -0.54 10.61 -22.17
C PRO A 276 -1.63 11.21 -23.09
N GLU A 277 -2.69 10.46 -23.34
CA GLU A 277 -3.82 10.85 -24.21
C GLU A 277 -5.14 10.34 -23.62
N PRO A 278 -5.71 11.03 -22.62
CA PRO A 278 -6.95 10.58 -21.97
C PRO A 278 -8.12 10.38 -22.94
N ALA A 279 -8.18 11.19 -23.99
CA ALA A 279 -9.25 11.13 -25.00
C ALA A 279 -9.15 9.93 -25.95
N ALA A 280 -7.98 9.29 -26.07
CA ALA A 280 -7.74 8.15 -26.97
C ALA A 280 -8.12 6.79 -26.36
N GLY A 281 -8.64 6.78 -25.14
CA GLY A 281 -8.95 5.56 -24.39
C GLY A 281 -7.80 5.15 -23.48
N PHE A 282 -8.12 5.02 -22.20
CA PHE A 282 -7.20 4.60 -21.14
C PHE A 282 -7.71 3.31 -20.51
N SER A 283 -6.86 2.31 -20.47
CA SER A 283 -7.18 1.09 -19.74
C SER A 283 -6.71 1.19 -18.30
N TYR A 284 -7.65 1.21 -17.35
CA TYR A 284 -7.31 1.18 -15.92
C TYR A 284 -6.49 -0.05 -15.51
N ARG A 285 -6.49 -1.12 -16.33
CA ARG A 285 -5.69 -2.33 -16.07
C ARG A 285 -4.20 -2.09 -16.15
N VAL A 286 -3.75 -1.07 -16.90
CA VAL A 286 -2.32 -0.72 -17.05
C VAL A 286 -1.89 0.41 -16.11
N LEU A 287 -2.81 0.97 -15.32
CA LEU A 287 -2.54 2.06 -14.38
C LEU A 287 -1.41 1.73 -13.39
N HIS A 288 -1.32 0.46 -12.97
CA HIS A 288 -0.34 0.04 -11.97
C HIS A 288 1.13 0.26 -12.40
N GLY A 289 1.43 0.31 -13.69
CA GLY A 289 2.78 0.62 -14.17
C GLY A 289 3.21 2.04 -13.79
N PRO A 290 2.62 3.10 -14.36
CA PRO A 290 2.97 4.48 -14.02
C PRO A 290 2.69 4.82 -12.55
N LEU A 291 1.64 4.29 -11.94
CA LEU A 291 1.38 4.44 -10.50
C LEU A 291 2.45 3.73 -9.65
N GLY A 292 3.00 2.62 -10.13
CA GLY A 292 4.10 1.90 -9.50
C GLY A 292 5.34 2.77 -9.33
N ALA A 293 5.67 3.59 -10.32
CA ALA A 293 6.77 4.55 -10.19
C ALA A 293 6.52 5.58 -9.08
N VAL A 294 5.29 6.11 -8.97
CA VAL A 294 4.91 7.03 -7.88
C VAL A 294 5.00 6.35 -6.51
N VAL A 295 4.58 5.08 -6.42
CA VAL A 295 4.68 4.30 -5.17
C VAL A 295 6.14 4.00 -4.85
N ALA A 296 6.96 3.63 -5.84
CA ALA A 296 8.40 3.39 -5.68
C ALA A 296 9.11 4.63 -5.14
N GLU A 297 8.81 5.80 -5.69
CA GLU A 297 9.37 7.07 -5.22
C GLU A 297 8.89 7.42 -3.80
N ARG A 298 7.56 7.46 -3.57
CA ARG A 298 6.98 8.00 -2.34
C ARG A 298 7.03 7.03 -1.16
N ARG A 299 6.89 5.72 -1.41
CA ARG A 299 6.85 4.70 -0.36
C ARG A 299 8.22 4.12 -0.08
N TYR A 300 8.98 3.79 -1.13
CA TYR A 300 10.25 3.09 -1.02
C TYR A 300 11.48 4.00 -1.16
N GLY A 301 11.28 5.29 -1.44
CA GLY A 301 12.36 6.29 -1.52
C GLY A 301 13.26 6.13 -2.75
N VAL A 302 12.77 5.51 -3.82
CA VAL A 302 13.51 5.37 -5.07
C VAL A 302 13.61 6.73 -5.76
N THR A 303 14.83 7.19 -6.00
CA THR A 303 15.10 8.50 -6.67
C THR A 303 15.76 8.35 -8.04
N ASP A 304 16.19 7.13 -8.39
CA ASP A 304 16.81 6.87 -9.69
C ASP A 304 15.77 6.90 -10.81
N SER A 305 15.91 7.86 -11.73
CA SER A 305 14.94 8.08 -12.81
C SER A 305 14.88 6.92 -13.82
N GLU A 306 15.96 6.15 -14.01
CA GLU A 306 15.95 4.99 -14.90
C GLU A 306 15.15 3.84 -14.28
N VAL A 307 15.28 3.61 -12.96
CA VAL A 307 14.49 2.63 -12.22
C VAL A 307 13.00 3.00 -12.25
N LEU A 308 12.68 4.27 -11.97
CA LEU A 308 11.30 4.77 -12.01
C LEU A 308 10.69 4.66 -13.43
N SER A 309 11.48 4.96 -14.46
CA SER A 309 11.08 4.79 -15.87
C SER A 309 10.74 3.32 -16.19
N ALA A 310 11.60 2.39 -15.81
CA ALA A 310 11.42 0.97 -16.06
C ALA A 310 10.17 0.44 -15.35
N ILE A 311 9.93 0.85 -14.10
CA ILE A 311 8.69 0.53 -13.38
C ILE A 311 7.47 1.10 -14.11
N ALA A 312 7.51 2.37 -14.52
CA ALA A 312 6.37 3.00 -15.19
C ALA A 312 5.98 2.32 -16.50
N LYS A 313 6.97 1.83 -17.25
CA LYS A 313 6.81 1.31 -18.61
C LYS A 313 6.68 -0.21 -18.71
N HIS A 314 6.82 -0.94 -17.60
CA HIS A 314 6.87 -2.41 -17.67
C HIS A 314 5.61 -3.05 -18.27
N THR A 315 4.44 -2.40 -18.21
CA THR A 315 3.17 -2.97 -18.69
C THR A 315 2.89 -2.65 -20.15
N THR A 316 3.05 -1.40 -20.56
CA THR A 316 2.68 -0.91 -21.90
C THR A 316 3.89 -0.63 -22.77
N GLY A 317 5.05 -0.50 -22.17
CA GLY A 317 6.20 0.13 -22.80
C GLY A 317 5.96 1.60 -23.11
N ASP A 318 6.76 2.14 -24.01
CA ASP A 318 6.68 3.48 -24.59
C ASP A 318 7.47 3.51 -25.92
N LYS A 319 7.25 4.55 -26.74
CA LYS A 319 8.01 4.75 -27.99
C LYS A 319 9.52 4.93 -27.77
N ASN A 320 9.91 5.45 -26.59
CA ASN A 320 11.28 5.73 -26.21
C ASN A 320 11.65 4.93 -24.96
N MET A 321 11.97 3.64 -25.14
CA MET A 321 12.42 2.78 -24.06
C MET A 321 13.94 2.76 -23.98
N SER A 322 14.48 3.04 -22.78
CA SER A 322 15.89 2.79 -22.46
C SER A 322 16.19 1.28 -22.49
N LEU A 323 17.46 0.92 -22.38
CA LEU A 323 17.83 -0.50 -22.28
C LEU A 323 17.23 -1.13 -21.00
N LEU A 324 17.25 -0.42 -19.88
CA LEU A 324 16.66 -0.89 -18.63
C LEU A 324 15.13 -1.06 -18.73
N ASP A 325 14.44 -0.11 -19.39
CA ASP A 325 13.00 -0.23 -19.66
C ASP A 325 12.69 -1.53 -20.42
N LYS A 326 13.45 -1.83 -21.47
CA LYS A 326 13.29 -3.03 -22.30
C LYS A 326 13.56 -4.31 -21.52
N VAL A 327 14.61 -4.30 -20.68
CA VAL A 327 14.97 -5.43 -19.81
C VAL A 327 13.83 -5.75 -18.86
N VAL A 328 13.31 -4.79 -18.13
CA VAL A 328 12.23 -5.01 -17.15
C VAL A 328 10.93 -5.38 -17.84
N PHE A 329 10.60 -4.75 -18.98
CA PHE A 329 9.44 -5.09 -19.80
C PHE A 329 9.47 -6.57 -20.22
N ILE A 330 10.59 -7.06 -20.72
CA ILE A 330 10.72 -8.47 -21.15
C ILE A 330 10.80 -9.42 -19.95
N ALA A 331 11.45 -9.02 -18.85
CA ALA A 331 11.54 -9.85 -17.65
C ALA A 331 10.18 -10.24 -17.08
N ASP A 332 9.17 -9.35 -17.14
CA ASP A 332 7.79 -9.66 -16.73
C ASP A 332 7.16 -10.78 -17.56
N TYR A 333 7.51 -10.90 -18.84
CA TYR A 333 7.05 -11.99 -19.70
C TYR A 333 7.87 -13.28 -19.55
N THR A 334 9.14 -13.19 -19.17
CA THR A 334 10.09 -14.30 -19.27
C THR A 334 10.49 -14.92 -17.94
N GLU A 335 10.02 -14.39 -16.80
CA GLU A 335 10.33 -14.95 -15.49
C GLU A 335 9.86 -16.42 -15.39
N LYS A 336 10.56 -17.22 -14.59
CA LYS A 336 10.48 -18.68 -14.55
C LYS A 336 9.09 -19.28 -14.27
N ASN A 337 8.20 -18.52 -13.61
CA ASN A 337 6.84 -18.99 -13.28
C ASN A 337 5.80 -18.68 -14.37
N ARG A 338 6.17 -17.96 -15.43
CA ARG A 338 5.31 -17.76 -16.61
C ARG A 338 5.34 -19.01 -17.47
N CYS A 339 4.20 -19.64 -17.68
CA CYS A 339 4.05 -20.89 -18.44
C CYS A 339 3.16 -20.70 -19.66
N GLY A 340 3.46 -21.46 -20.74
CA GLY A 340 2.69 -21.49 -21.98
C GLY A 340 3.48 -20.99 -23.19
N GLU A 341 3.05 -21.43 -24.37
CA GLU A 341 3.71 -21.21 -25.68
C GLU A 341 4.05 -19.73 -25.93
N PHE A 342 3.17 -18.83 -25.55
CA PHE A 342 3.40 -17.39 -25.67
C PHE A 342 4.66 -16.93 -24.91
N PHE A 343 4.78 -17.31 -23.66
CA PHE A 343 5.91 -16.90 -22.82
C PHE A 343 7.21 -17.61 -23.21
N GLU A 344 7.10 -18.87 -23.66
CA GLU A 344 8.24 -19.64 -24.17
C GLU A 344 8.81 -19.01 -25.43
N GLU A 345 7.96 -18.55 -26.34
CA GLU A 345 8.41 -17.87 -27.55
C GLU A 345 9.05 -16.50 -27.24
N VAL A 346 8.50 -15.72 -26.30
CA VAL A 346 9.14 -14.46 -25.84
C VAL A 346 10.54 -14.75 -25.29
N ARG A 347 10.71 -15.82 -24.47
CA ARG A 347 12.04 -16.23 -23.96
C ARG A 347 12.97 -16.60 -25.09
N ARG A 348 12.52 -17.45 -26.03
CA ARG A 348 13.31 -17.86 -27.19
C ARG A 348 13.83 -16.67 -27.98
N LEU A 349 12.94 -15.71 -28.27
CA LEU A 349 13.28 -14.49 -28.99
C LEU A 349 14.27 -13.64 -28.19
N ALA A 350 14.00 -13.41 -26.90
CA ALA A 350 14.88 -12.65 -26.02
C ALA A 350 16.27 -13.30 -25.88
N ASP A 351 16.33 -14.65 -25.88
CA ASP A 351 17.60 -15.33 -25.74
C ASP A 351 18.41 -15.45 -27.04
N ASN A 352 17.76 -15.58 -28.18
CA ASN A 352 18.47 -15.89 -29.44
C ASN A 352 18.50 -14.72 -30.43
N GLU A 353 17.50 -13.84 -30.42
CA GLU A 353 17.35 -12.81 -31.44
C GLU A 353 17.52 -11.38 -30.88
N GLY A 354 17.24 -11.18 -29.58
CA GLY A 354 17.39 -9.92 -28.88
C GLY A 354 16.09 -9.35 -28.29
N LEU A 355 16.21 -8.28 -27.50
CA LEU A 355 15.07 -7.66 -26.84
C LEU A 355 14.06 -7.06 -27.82
N VAL A 356 14.52 -6.44 -28.90
CA VAL A 356 13.67 -5.77 -29.89
C VAL A 356 12.70 -6.75 -30.58
N PRO A 357 13.14 -7.90 -31.13
CA PRO A 357 12.22 -8.92 -31.64
C PRO A 357 11.25 -9.46 -30.59
N ALA A 358 11.72 -9.69 -29.35
CA ALA A 358 10.89 -10.18 -28.26
C ALA A 358 9.78 -9.17 -27.89
N ILE A 359 10.12 -7.86 -27.82
CA ILE A 359 9.15 -6.78 -27.55
C ILE A 359 8.09 -6.71 -28.65
N ALA A 360 8.51 -6.75 -29.93
CA ALA A 360 7.58 -6.71 -31.05
C ALA A 360 6.57 -7.85 -30.97
N PHE A 361 7.04 -9.07 -30.75
CA PHE A 361 6.20 -10.25 -30.62
C PHE A 361 5.29 -10.16 -29.37
N ALA A 362 5.82 -9.79 -28.21
CA ALA A 362 5.04 -9.64 -26.98
C ALA A 362 3.89 -8.61 -27.14
N CYS A 363 4.17 -7.49 -27.81
CA CYS A 363 3.15 -6.49 -28.11
C CYS A 363 2.08 -7.02 -29.09
N ASP A 364 2.49 -7.72 -30.16
CA ASP A 364 1.56 -8.29 -31.15
C ASP A 364 0.58 -9.26 -30.49
N GLU A 365 1.07 -10.18 -29.67
CA GLU A 365 0.22 -11.16 -28.96
C GLU A 365 -0.64 -10.48 -27.88
N THR A 366 -0.09 -9.52 -27.13
CA THR A 366 -0.88 -8.74 -26.15
C THR A 366 -2.03 -8.00 -26.82
N ILE A 367 -1.79 -7.34 -27.96
CA ILE A 367 -2.83 -6.65 -28.72
C ILE A 367 -3.92 -7.63 -29.19
N LYS A 368 -3.55 -8.80 -29.72
CA LYS A 368 -4.51 -9.85 -30.10
C LYS A 368 -5.40 -10.29 -28.93
N ILE A 369 -4.80 -10.47 -27.75
CA ILE A 369 -5.53 -10.83 -26.53
C ILE A 369 -6.51 -9.72 -26.12
N ILE A 370 -6.10 -8.45 -26.15
CA ILE A 370 -6.94 -7.31 -25.80
C ILE A 370 -8.10 -7.18 -26.77
N LEU A 371 -7.84 -7.29 -28.09
CA LEU A 371 -8.86 -7.28 -29.15
C LEU A 371 -9.88 -8.40 -28.96
N LYS A 372 -9.42 -9.63 -28.66
CA LYS A 372 -10.30 -10.78 -28.40
C LYS A 372 -11.20 -10.58 -27.18
N ARG A 373 -10.76 -9.77 -26.20
CA ARG A 373 -11.54 -9.42 -25.01
C ARG A 373 -12.49 -8.24 -25.24
N GLY A 374 -12.40 -7.52 -26.37
CA GLY A 374 -13.16 -6.31 -26.62
C GLY A 374 -12.79 -5.14 -25.68
N GLU A 375 -11.56 -5.11 -25.18
CA GLU A 375 -11.08 -4.11 -24.24
C GLU A 375 -10.32 -2.97 -24.95
N PRO A 376 -10.29 -1.75 -24.39
CA PRO A 376 -9.49 -0.66 -24.91
C PRO A 376 -7.99 -1.00 -24.91
N ILE A 377 -7.32 -0.67 -26.02
CA ILE A 377 -5.86 -0.79 -26.12
C ILE A 377 -5.25 0.55 -25.68
N ASP A 378 -4.34 0.52 -24.70
CA ASP A 378 -3.56 1.69 -24.35
C ASP A 378 -2.63 2.07 -25.50
N VAL A 379 -2.65 3.34 -25.90
CA VAL A 379 -1.91 3.84 -27.06
C VAL A 379 -0.40 3.62 -26.95
N ARG A 380 0.14 3.58 -25.73
CA ARG A 380 1.57 3.30 -25.48
C ARG A 380 1.96 1.90 -25.97
N THR A 381 1.09 0.89 -25.82
CA THR A 381 1.35 -0.45 -26.37
C THR A 381 1.50 -0.44 -27.88
N ILE A 382 0.72 0.38 -28.59
CA ILE A 382 0.87 0.56 -30.04
C ILE A 382 2.17 1.29 -30.37
N TYR A 383 2.52 2.32 -29.62
CA TYR A 383 3.79 3.05 -29.80
C TYR A 383 4.99 2.13 -29.57
N THR A 384 4.98 1.32 -28.54
CA THR A 384 6.03 0.33 -28.23
C THR A 384 6.19 -0.66 -29.37
N ARG A 385 5.09 -1.26 -29.81
CA ARG A 385 5.09 -2.20 -30.93
C ARG A 385 5.68 -1.57 -32.19
N ASN A 386 5.22 -0.38 -32.58
CA ASN A 386 5.67 0.30 -33.79
C ASN A 386 7.14 0.72 -33.72
N ALA A 387 7.61 1.18 -32.56
CA ALA A 387 9.02 1.49 -32.33
C ALA A 387 9.90 0.22 -32.46
N ALA A 388 9.46 -0.90 -31.88
CA ALA A 388 10.19 -2.17 -31.99
C ALA A 388 10.25 -2.68 -33.44
N ILE A 389 9.18 -2.56 -34.23
CA ILE A 389 9.19 -2.91 -35.65
C ILE A 389 10.19 -2.03 -36.42
N ALA A 390 10.14 -0.71 -36.22
CA ALA A 390 11.05 0.22 -36.89
C ALA A 390 12.52 -0.02 -36.53
N ASP A 391 12.81 -0.38 -35.28
CA ASP A 391 14.17 -0.71 -34.82
C ASP A 391 14.62 -2.07 -35.39
N ARG A 392 13.75 -3.06 -35.49
CA ARG A 392 14.03 -4.35 -36.14
C ARG A 392 14.39 -4.17 -37.62
N GLU A 393 13.67 -3.33 -38.35
CA GLU A 393 13.96 -3.02 -39.77
C GLU A 393 15.34 -2.37 -39.96
N LYS A 394 15.81 -1.64 -38.95
CA LYS A 394 17.17 -1.08 -38.92
C LYS A 394 18.26 -2.06 -38.46
N GLY A 395 17.87 -3.33 -38.19
CA GLY A 395 18.78 -4.38 -37.72
C GLY A 395 19.18 -4.27 -36.25
N LYS A 396 18.47 -3.46 -35.43
CA LYS A 396 18.72 -3.39 -34.00
C LYS A 396 18.20 -4.65 -33.31
N LYS A 397 18.97 -5.15 -32.37
CA LYS A 397 18.62 -6.31 -31.50
C LYS A 397 18.28 -5.89 -30.08
N VAL A 398 18.74 -4.71 -29.68
CA VAL A 398 18.63 -4.18 -28.31
C VAL A 398 18.07 -2.75 -28.33
#